data_5e5e0d5b727aa5d488a5ee524d96ff14
#
_entry.id   5e5e0d5b727aa5d488a5ee524d96ff14
#
_cell.length_a   1.000
_cell.length_b   1.000
_cell.length_c   1.000
_cell.angle_alpha   90.00
_cell.angle_beta   90.00
_cell.angle_gamma   90.00
#
_symmetry.space_group_name_H-M   'P 1'
#
loop_
_entity.id
_entity.type
_entity.pdbx_description
1 polymer ?
#
loop_
_entity_poly.entity_id
_entity_poly.type
_entity_poly.pdbx_seq_one_letter_code
_entity_poly.pdbx_strand_id
1 'polypeptide(L)'
;MQDTLAQTFVIIMALAPVWLILLASRCVGLTPLQTILWAISAIFCLFLWRGRLHGRLPRTTRGAILIANHRSSADSLIIQMACFRPIGWLIAAEYMQIPVLGKMMRYLGAIPAGRSGNDTKATRNAIAHCRNGGLLGLFPEGRLNQTDEFMQSVRPGLVLIAARAGVPIIPFHI
;
A
#
# COMPACT_ATOMS: atom_id res chain seq x y z
N MET A 1 31.00 9.59 37.82
CA MET A 1 30.82 8.24 37.25
C MET A 1 29.35 7.81 37.12
N GLN A 2 28.50 8.01 38.14
CA GLN A 2 27.06 7.74 38.06
C GLN A 2 26.33 8.62 37.03
N ASP A 3 26.64 9.91 36.95
CA ASP A 3 26.00 10.82 35.98
C ASP A 3 26.34 10.46 34.54
N THR A 4 27.57 10.02 34.29
CA THR A 4 27.98 9.58 32.92
C THR A 4 27.24 8.31 32.48
N LEU A 5 27.03 7.36 33.37
CA LEU A 5 26.24 6.15 33.07
C LEU A 5 24.78 6.48 32.84
N ALA A 6 24.19 7.36 33.64
CA ALA A 6 22.81 7.82 33.45
C ALA A 6 22.63 8.55 32.13
N GLN A 7 23.54 9.46 31.76
CA GLN A 7 23.53 10.17 30.49
C GLN A 7 23.67 9.19 29.31
N THR A 8 24.58 8.22 29.39
CA THR A 8 24.75 7.20 28.35
C THR A 8 23.49 6.36 28.19
N PHE A 9 22.86 5.96 29.27
CA PHE A 9 21.60 5.21 29.24
C PHE A 9 20.47 6.01 28.58
N VAL A 10 20.32 7.29 28.92
CA VAL A 10 19.30 8.17 28.31
C VAL A 10 19.56 8.32 26.80
N ILE A 11 20.80 8.48 26.37
CA ILE A 11 21.15 8.58 24.95
C ILE A 11 20.81 7.29 24.22
N ILE A 12 21.16 6.11 24.78
CA ILE A 12 20.84 4.81 24.19
C ILE A 12 19.31 4.65 24.06
N MET A 13 18.55 4.95 25.12
CA MET A 13 17.10 4.88 25.10
C MET A 13 16.46 5.83 24.09
N ALA A 14 17.03 7.04 23.91
CA ALA A 14 16.54 8.00 22.92
C ALA A 14 16.84 7.57 21.47
N LEU A 15 18.00 6.94 21.24
CA LEU A 15 18.42 6.50 19.90
C LEU A 15 17.88 5.13 19.51
N ALA A 16 17.51 4.27 20.46
CA ALA A 16 17.03 2.92 20.22
C ALA A 16 15.81 2.87 19.26
N PRO A 17 14.78 3.73 19.39
CA PRO A 17 13.65 3.72 18.45
C PRO A 17 14.10 4.04 17.02
N VAL A 18 15.00 5.01 16.85
CA VAL A 18 15.54 5.37 15.53
C VAL A 18 16.30 4.21 14.92
N TRP A 19 17.13 3.55 15.72
CA TRP A 19 17.93 2.40 15.29
C TRP A 19 17.02 1.21 14.91
N LEU A 20 15.97 0.95 15.70
CA LEU A 20 14.99 -0.09 15.43
C LEU A 20 14.23 0.19 14.12
N ILE A 21 13.83 1.43 13.86
CA ILE A 21 13.17 1.82 12.60
C ILE A 21 14.13 1.61 11.41
N LEU A 22 15.39 2.02 11.53
CA LEU A 22 16.40 1.82 10.48
C LEU A 22 16.67 0.34 10.21
N LEU A 23 16.75 -0.48 11.27
CA LEU A 23 16.93 -1.93 11.14
C LEU A 23 15.70 -2.57 10.49
N ALA A 24 14.50 -2.26 10.99
CA ALA A 24 13.24 -2.76 10.43
C ALA A 24 13.09 -2.38 8.96
N SER A 25 13.42 -1.13 8.59
CA SER A 25 13.34 -0.66 7.19
C SER A 25 14.25 -1.49 6.26
N ARG A 26 15.44 -1.84 6.71
CA ARG A 26 16.36 -2.71 5.95
C ARG A 26 15.82 -4.14 5.82
N CYS A 27 15.24 -4.69 6.88
CA CYS A 27 14.69 -6.05 6.87
C CYS A 27 13.48 -6.18 5.95
N VAL A 28 12.63 -5.15 5.86
CA VAL A 28 11.39 -5.19 5.05
C VAL A 28 11.54 -4.53 3.68
N GLY A 29 12.68 -3.90 3.38
CA GLY A 29 12.91 -3.23 2.10
C GLY A 29 12.07 -1.96 1.89
N LEU A 30 11.64 -1.33 2.98
CA LEU A 30 10.93 -0.05 2.99
C LEU A 30 11.91 1.08 3.37
N THR A 31 11.62 2.31 2.95
CA THR A 31 12.33 3.47 3.52
C THR A 31 11.92 3.67 4.99
N PRO A 32 12.72 4.37 5.82
CA PRO A 32 12.36 4.62 7.22
C PRO A 32 10.97 5.25 7.38
N LEU A 33 10.62 6.24 6.55
CA LEU A 33 9.31 6.87 6.58
C LEU A 33 8.18 5.90 6.16
N GLN A 34 8.40 5.10 5.12
CA GLN A 34 7.44 4.04 4.73
C GLN A 34 7.26 3.01 5.84
N THR A 35 8.34 2.65 6.55
CA THR A 35 8.28 1.72 7.70
C THR A 35 7.44 2.31 8.83
N ILE A 36 7.61 3.60 9.14
CA ILE A 36 6.79 4.29 10.15
C ILE A 36 5.31 4.30 9.73
N LEU A 37 5.02 4.69 8.49
CA LEU A 37 3.65 4.73 7.98
C LEU A 37 3.02 3.33 7.94
N TRP A 38 3.80 2.32 7.56
CA TRP A 38 3.36 0.93 7.60
C TRP A 38 3.05 0.47 9.03
N ALA A 39 3.92 0.76 9.99
CA ALA A 39 3.71 0.40 11.39
C ALA A 39 2.48 1.09 11.99
N ILE A 40 2.28 2.39 11.71
CA ILE A 40 1.08 3.12 12.12
C ILE A 40 -0.17 2.46 11.54
N SER A 41 -0.17 2.15 10.24
CA SER A 41 -1.29 1.47 9.58
C SER A 41 -1.56 0.09 10.19
N ALA A 42 -0.50 -0.69 10.47
CA ALA A 42 -0.62 -2.00 11.09
C ALA A 42 -1.22 -1.92 12.50
N ILE A 43 -0.71 -1.00 13.32
CA ILE A 43 -1.24 -0.75 14.67
C ILE A 43 -2.73 -0.37 14.59
N PHE A 44 -3.08 0.56 13.71
CA PHE A 44 -4.45 1.00 13.50
C PHE A 44 -5.36 -0.16 13.11
N CYS A 45 -4.96 -0.95 12.12
CA CYS A 45 -5.75 -2.10 11.64
C CYS A 45 -5.90 -3.20 12.71
N LEU A 46 -4.83 -3.51 13.45
CA LEU A 46 -4.85 -4.59 14.43
C LEU A 46 -5.64 -4.23 15.70
N PHE A 47 -5.47 -3.00 16.20
CA PHE A 47 -6.04 -2.60 17.48
C PHE A 47 -7.42 -1.93 17.37
N LEU A 48 -7.64 -1.04 16.38
CA LEU A 48 -8.92 -0.36 16.20
C LEU A 48 -9.93 -1.22 15.43
N TRP A 49 -9.50 -1.91 14.39
CA TRP A 49 -10.40 -2.74 13.57
C TRP A 49 -10.31 -4.23 13.85
N ARG A 50 -9.44 -4.65 14.78
CA ARG A 50 -9.23 -6.08 15.08
C ARG A 50 -9.00 -6.93 13.84
N GLY A 51 -8.34 -6.34 12.83
CA GLY A 51 -8.07 -6.98 11.56
C GLY A 51 -7.29 -8.27 11.74
N ARG A 52 -7.70 -9.32 11.04
CA ARG A 52 -6.99 -10.60 11.02
C ARG A 52 -6.63 -10.94 9.59
N LEU A 53 -5.37 -11.27 9.36
CA LEU A 53 -4.91 -11.72 8.07
C LEU A 53 -5.00 -13.25 7.96
N HIS A 54 -5.80 -13.74 7.03
CA HIS A 54 -5.86 -15.15 6.69
C HIS A 54 -5.15 -15.39 5.35
N GLY A 55 -4.22 -16.34 5.33
CA GLY A 55 -3.41 -16.64 4.15
C GLY A 55 -2.06 -15.93 4.14
N ARG A 56 -1.30 -16.15 3.08
CA ARG A 56 0.01 -15.55 2.87
C ARG A 56 0.10 -14.98 1.46
N LEU A 57 0.64 -13.78 1.35
CA LEU A 57 1.01 -13.24 0.05
C LEU A 57 2.11 -14.11 -0.57
N PRO A 58 1.96 -14.50 -1.83
CA PRO A 58 3.05 -15.15 -2.54
C PRO A 58 4.29 -14.24 -2.54
N ARG A 59 5.43 -14.78 -2.14
CA ARG A 59 6.70 -14.06 -2.27
C ARG A 59 7.03 -13.96 -3.76
N THR A 60 6.72 -12.83 -4.37
CA THR A 60 7.12 -12.55 -5.74
C THR A 60 8.18 -11.46 -5.76
N THR A 61 9.26 -11.70 -6.47
CA THR A 61 10.27 -10.67 -6.79
C THR A 61 9.86 -9.88 -8.03
N ARG A 62 8.89 -10.40 -8.79
CA ARG A 62 8.29 -9.74 -9.95
C ARG A 62 7.11 -8.85 -9.52
N GLY A 63 6.65 -7.99 -10.42
CA GLY A 63 5.43 -7.23 -10.20
C GLY A 63 4.20 -8.14 -10.05
N ALA A 64 3.18 -7.62 -9.41
CA ALA A 64 1.88 -8.29 -9.28
C ALA A 64 0.77 -7.24 -9.14
N ILE A 65 -0.45 -7.63 -9.43
CA ILE A 65 -1.63 -6.81 -9.22
C ILE A 65 -2.42 -7.39 -8.04
N LEU A 66 -2.63 -6.56 -7.02
CA LEU A 66 -3.44 -6.89 -5.85
C LEU A 66 -4.84 -6.32 -6.07
N ILE A 67 -5.84 -7.16 -5.97
CA ILE A 67 -7.24 -6.75 -6.12
C ILE A 67 -8.04 -7.12 -4.89
N ALA A 68 -9.02 -6.30 -4.53
CA ALA A 68 -9.96 -6.58 -3.45
C ALA A 68 -11.32 -5.96 -3.73
N ASN A 69 -12.35 -6.42 -3.05
CA ASN A 69 -13.60 -5.71 -2.91
C ASN A 69 -13.37 -4.40 -2.15
N HIS A 70 -14.19 -3.37 -2.40
CA HIS A 70 -13.96 -2.02 -1.88
C HIS A 70 -15.10 -1.56 -0.98
N ARG A 71 -14.98 -1.77 0.33
CA ARG A 71 -16.01 -1.48 1.33
C ARG A 71 -15.73 -0.20 2.13
N SER A 72 -14.47 0.18 2.26
CA SER A 72 -14.02 1.31 3.06
C SER A 72 -12.84 2.03 2.45
N SER A 73 -12.71 3.32 2.69
CA SER A 73 -11.50 4.09 2.32
C SER A 73 -10.22 3.55 2.99
N ALA A 74 -10.37 2.75 4.02
CA ALA A 74 -9.26 2.15 4.76
C ALA A 74 -8.78 0.81 4.19
N ASP A 75 -9.47 0.22 3.23
CA ASP A 75 -9.14 -1.10 2.66
C ASP A 75 -7.69 -1.15 2.15
N SER A 76 -7.22 -0.06 1.54
CA SER A 76 -5.84 0.03 1.07
C SER A 76 -4.81 -0.08 2.20
N LEU A 77 -5.12 0.42 3.40
CA LEU A 77 -4.25 0.31 4.58
C LEU A 77 -4.22 -1.12 5.11
N ILE A 78 -5.38 -1.79 5.11
CA ILE A 78 -5.50 -3.20 5.56
C ILE A 78 -4.67 -4.11 4.64
N ILE A 79 -4.76 -3.92 3.32
CA ILE A 79 -3.97 -4.69 2.37
C ILE A 79 -2.48 -4.35 2.48
N GLN A 80 -2.13 -3.06 2.66
CA GLN A 80 -0.75 -2.65 2.85
C GLN A 80 -0.12 -3.28 4.10
N MET A 81 -0.90 -3.47 5.18
CA MET A 81 -0.43 -4.17 6.39
C MET A 81 0.03 -5.61 6.08
N ALA A 82 -0.65 -6.28 5.16
CA ALA A 82 -0.30 -7.64 4.73
C ALA A 82 0.95 -7.70 3.85
N CYS A 83 1.43 -6.56 3.35
CA CYS A 83 2.53 -6.46 2.39
C CYS A 83 3.70 -5.69 2.97
N PHE A 84 4.89 -6.34 3.00
CA PHE A 84 6.15 -5.67 3.36
C PHE A 84 6.81 -4.93 2.19
N ARG A 85 6.08 -4.72 1.10
CA ARG A 85 6.51 -3.95 -0.06
C ARG A 85 5.52 -2.82 -0.30
N PRO A 86 5.96 -1.64 -0.77
CA PRO A 86 5.05 -0.56 -1.11
C PRO A 86 4.10 -1.01 -2.22
N ILE A 87 2.82 -0.70 -2.05
CA ILE A 87 1.80 -0.93 -3.06
C ILE A 87 1.51 0.41 -3.73
N GLY A 88 1.71 0.49 -5.04
CA GLY A 88 1.28 1.62 -5.87
C GLY A 88 -0.22 1.55 -6.12
N TRP A 89 -1.01 2.25 -5.33
CA TRP A 89 -2.47 2.25 -5.47
C TRP A 89 -2.94 3.06 -6.66
N LEU A 90 -3.86 2.49 -7.45
CA LEU A 90 -4.59 3.24 -8.47
C LEU A 90 -5.70 4.04 -7.78
N ILE A 91 -5.56 5.36 -7.73
CA ILE A 91 -6.47 6.25 -6.99
C ILE A 91 -7.05 7.34 -7.89
N ALA A 92 -8.21 7.88 -7.49
CA ALA A 92 -8.83 8.97 -8.24
C ALA A 92 -7.93 10.22 -8.24
N ALA A 93 -7.75 10.82 -9.41
CA ALA A 93 -6.79 11.92 -9.64
C ALA A 93 -7.06 13.16 -8.76
N GLU A 94 -8.32 13.35 -8.30
CA GLU A 94 -8.70 14.45 -7.43
C GLU A 94 -7.96 14.44 -6.09
N TYR A 95 -7.67 13.25 -5.53
CA TYR A 95 -6.92 13.15 -4.27
C TYR A 95 -5.48 13.65 -4.40
N MET A 96 -4.90 13.63 -5.60
CA MET A 96 -3.57 14.16 -5.86
C MET A 96 -3.49 15.69 -5.77
N GLN A 97 -4.63 16.37 -5.84
CA GLN A 97 -4.72 17.84 -5.78
C GLN A 97 -4.73 18.35 -4.33
N ILE A 98 -5.03 17.50 -3.36
CA ILE A 98 -5.00 17.86 -1.94
C ILE A 98 -3.53 18.02 -1.51
N PRO A 99 -3.09 19.21 -1.03
CA PRO A 99 -1.66 19.55 -0.91
C PRO A 99 -0.82 18.55 -0.14
N VAL A 100 -1.22 18.18 1.07
CA VAL A 100 -0.47 17.25 1.93
C VAL A 100 -0.70 15.81 1.49
N LEU A 101 -1.96 15.43 1.30
CA LEU A 101 -2.36 14.08 0.90
C LEU A 101 -1.77 13.70 -0.46
N GLY A 102 -1.83 14.58 -1.44
CA GLY A 102 -1.28 14.34 -2.77
C GLY A 102 0.24 14.16 -2.76
N LYS A 103 0.98 14.90 -1.91
CA LYS A 103 2.42 14.68 -1.73
C LYS A 103 2.71 13.31 -1.12
N MET A 104 1.96 12.94 -0.09
CA MET A 104 2.08 11.64 0.57
C MET A 104 1.74 10.50 -0.40
N MET A 105 0.65 10.60 -1.16
CA MET A 105 0.24 9.60 -2.14
C MET A 105 1.29 9.41 -3.24
N ARG A 106 1.86 10.51 -3.77
CA ARG A 106 2.98 10.43 -4.73
C ARG A 106 4.21 9.75 -4.13
N TYR A 107 4.57 10.09 -2.91
CA TYR A 107 5.68 9.46 -2.19
C TYR A 107 5.47 7.95 -2.01
N LEU A 108 4.24 7.52 -1.77
CA LEU A 108 3.86 6.10 -1.65
C LEU A 108 3.70 5.39 -3.01
N GLY A 109 3.95 6.09 -4.12
CA GLY A 109 3.88 5.51 -5.45
C GLY A 109 2.48 5.35 -6.01
N ALA A 110 1.49 6.07 -5.48
CA ALA A 110 0.13 6.02 -5.99
C ALA A 110 0.04 6.55 -7.43
N ILE A 111 -0.78 5.90 -8.23
CA ILE A 111 -0.98 6.19 -9.66
C ILE A 111 -2.34 6.87 -9.82
N PRO A 112 -2.37 8.15 -10.25
CA PRO A 112 -3.62 8.85 -10.47
C PRO A 112 -4.38 8.29 -11.67
N ALA A 113 -5.68 8.08 -11.51
CA ALA A 113 -6.58 7.61 -12.55
C ALA A 113 -7.80 8.53 -12.66
N GLY A 114 -8.19 8.84 -13.89
CA GLY A 114 -9.44 9.54 -14.19
C GLY A 114 -10.66 8.66 -13.96
N ARG A 115 -11.79 9.26 -13.60
CA ARG A 115 -13.04 8.51 -13.37
C ARG A 115 -13.74 8.05 -14.64
N SER A 116 -13.38 8.58 -15.80
CA SER A 116 -14.02 8.29 -17.09
C SER A 116 -13.87 6.84 -17.58
N GLY A 117 -13.02 6.05 -16.94
CA GLY A 117 -12.79 4.64 -17.31
C GLY A 117 -11.85 4.41 -18.49
N ASN A 118 -11.56 5.43 -19.29
CA ASN A 118 -10.70 5.35 -20.48
C ASN A 118 -9.36 6.08 -20.29
N ASP A 119 -8.80 6.07 -19.07
CA ASP A 119 -7.53 6.75 -18.78
C ASP A 119 -6.34 5.93 -19.28
N THR A 120 -5.95 6.19 -20.53
CA THR A 120 -4.80 5.54 -21.18
C THR A 120 -3.47 5.87 -20.50
N LYS A 121 -3.36 7.03 -19.83
CA LYS A 121 -2.15 7.43 -19.10
C LYS A 121 -2.02 6.64 -17.81
N ALA A 122 -3.08 6.53 -17.02
CA ALA A 122 -3.09 5.70 -15.82
C ALA A 122 -2.81 4.23 -16.14
N THR A 123 -3.43 3.70 -17.20
CA THR A 123 -3.20 2.33 -17.67
C THR A 123 -1.73 2.10 -18.06
N ARG A 124 -1.12 3.02 -18.82
CA ARG A 124 0.31 2.92 -19.19
C ARG A 124 1.23 2.97 -17.98
N ASN A 125 0.96 3.88 -17.04
CA ASN A 125 1.75 4.00 -15.81
C ASN A 125 1.63 2.74 -14.94
N ALA A 126 0.44 2.17 -14.82
CA ALA A 126 0.19 0.93 -14.10
C ALA A 126 0.95 -0.26 -14.73
N ILE A 127 0.91 -0.40 -16.06
CA ILE A 127 1.67 -1.42 -16.79
C ILE A 127 3.17 -1.26 -16.54
N ALA A 128 3.69 -0.04 -16.68
CA ALA A 128 5.10 0.25 -16.45
C ALA A 128 5.52 -0.05 -15.01
N HIS A 129 4.70 0.33 -14.02
CA HIS A 129 4.92 0.03 -12.61
C HIS A 129 5.05 -1.47 -12.35
N CYS A 130 4.13 -2.27 -12.89
CA CYS A 130 4.14 -3.72 -12.75
C CYS A 130 5.35 -4.36 -13.46
N ARG A 131 5.69 -3.90 -14.68
CA ARG A 131 6.86 -4.40 -15.44
C ARG A 131 8.17 -4.15 -14.71
N ASN A 132 8.27 -3.03 -13.99
CA ASN A 132 9.44 -2.68 -13.17
C ASN A 132 9.44 -3.41 -11.81
N GLY A 133 8.62 -4.44 -11.64
CA GLY A 133 8.59 -5.24 -10.43
C GLY A 133 7.69 -4.66 -9.32
N GLY A 134 6.97 -3.56 -9.55
CA GLY A 134 6.10 -2.93 -8.56
C GLY A 134 4.86 -3.77 -8.23
N LEU A 135 4.34 -3.63 -7.01
CA LEU A 135 3.01 -4.12 -6.64
C LEU A 135 1.98 -3.03 -6.96
N LEU A 136 1.00 -3.36 -7.77
CA LEU A 136 -0.11 -2.47 -8.09
C LEU A 136 -1.34 -2.89 -7.29
N GLY A 137 -1.89 -1.97 -6.50
CA GLY A 137 -3.16 -2.16 -5.81
C GLY A 137 -4.29 -1.47 -6.57
N LEU A 138 -5.38 -2.18 -6.79
CA LEU A 138 -6.60 -1.59 -7.34
C LEU A 138 -7.85 -2.29 -6.83
N PHE A 139 -8.92 -1.52 -6.74
CA PHE A 139 -10.25 -2.03 -6.50
C PHE A 139 -10.97 -2.12 -7.84
N PRO A 140 -11.31 -3.34 -8.31
CA PRO A 140 -11.83 -3.54 -9.67
C PRO A 140 -13.17 -2.83 -9.92
N GLU A 141 -13.92 -2.56 -8.86
CA GLU A 141 -15.19 -1.81 -8.88
C GLU A 141 -15.00 -0.34 -9.28
N GLY A 142 -13.82 0.23 -8.99
CA GLY A 142 -13.46 1.63 -9.27
C GLY A 142 -14.22 2.66 -8.44
N ARG A 143 -14.96 2.23 -7.43
CA ARG A 143 -15.68 3.04 -6.43
C ARG A 143 -15.96 2.22 -5.18
N LEU A 144 -16.31 2.91 -4.08
CA LEU A 144 -16.76 2.25 -2.86
C LEU A 144 -18.07 1.49 -3.11
N ASN A 145 -18.13 0.26 -2.66
CA ASN A 145 -19.33 -0.55 -2.66
C ASN A 145 -20.16 -0.24 -1.41
N GLN A 146 -21.24 0.49 -1.60
CA GLN A 146 -22.19 0.85 -0.55
C GLN A 146 -23.45 -0.04 -0.55
N THR A 147 -23.44 -1.12 -1.35
CA THR A 147 -24.54 -2.09 -1.41
C THR A 147 -24.27 -3.30 -0.53
N ASP A 148 -25.27 -4.14 -0.33
CA ASP A 148 -25.12 -5.41 0.41
C ASP A 148 -24.45 -6.49 -0.42
N GLU A 149 -24.20 -6.25 -1.70
CA GLU A 149 -23.53 -7.20 -2.57
C GLU A 149 -22.05 -7.33 -2.23
N PHE A 150 -21.53 -8.54 -2.34
CA PHE A 150 -20.12 -8.85 -2.09
C PHE A 150 -19.16 -7.98 -2.91
N MET A 151 -19.44 -7.81 -4.20
CA MET A 151 -18.65 -7.03 -5.15
C MET A 151 -19.56 -6.46 -6.24
N GLN A 152 -19.31 -5.23 -6.64
CA GLN A 152 -19.97 -4.63 -7.79
C GLN A 152 -19.32 -5.07 -9.11
N SER A 153 -19.85 -4.59 -10.24
CA SER A 153 -19.32 -4.90 -11.57
C SER A 153 -17.84 -4.55 -11.71
N VAL A 154 -17.05 -5.49 -12.21
CA VAL A 154 -15.59 -5.37 -12.39
C VAL A 154 -15.29 -4.63 -13.69
N ARG A 155 -14.43 -3.62 -13.63
CA ARG A 155 -13.96 -2.88 -14.80
C ARG A 155 -12.92 -3.69 -15.59
N PRO A 156 -13.00 -3.75 -16.93
CA PRO A 156 -12.11 -4.58 -17.75
C PRO A 156 -10.65 -4.11 -17.79
N GLY A 157 -10.37 -2.88 -17.36
CA GLY A 157 -9.03 -2.32 -17.33
C GLY A 157 -8.00 -3.14 -16.53
N LEU A 158 -8.46 -3.84 -15.49
CA LEU A 158 -7.63 -4.77 -14.72
C LEU A 158 -7.00 -5.85 -15.60
N VAL A 159 -7.83 -6.52 -16.41
CA VAL A 159 -7.38 -7.64 -17.27
C VAL A 159 -6.38 -7.12 -18.31
N LEU A 160 -6.64 -5.96 -18.88
CA LEU A 160 -5.73 -5.31 -19.83
C LEU A 160 -4.37 -5.03 -19.21
N ILE A 161 -4.33 -4.47 -17.98
CA ILE A 161 -3.08 -4.17 -17.28
C ILE A 161 -2.32 -5.47 -17.00
N ALA A 162 -2.97 -6.50 -16.45
CA ALA A 162 -2.35 -7.78 -16.13
C ALA A 162 -1.75 -8.45 -17.38
N ALA A 163 -2.53 -8.56 -18.45
CA ALA A 163 -2.10 -9.18 -19.71
C ALA A 163 -0.93 -8.41 -20.35
N ARG A 164 -1.00 -7.07 -20.40
CA ARG A 164 0.05 -6.25 -20.98
C ARG A 164 1.32 -6.18 -20.13
N ALA A 165 1.20 -6.25 -18.81
CA ALA A 165 2.35 -6.27 -17.91
C ALA A 165 2.98 -7.67 -17.79
N GLY A 166 2.24 -8.74 -18.08
CA GLY A 166 2.70 -10.12 -17.93
C GLY A 166 2.89 -10.52 -16.46
N VAL A 167 2.00 -10.02 -15.57
CA VAL A 167 2.10 -10.24 -14.12
C VAL A 167 0.86 -10.94 -13.56
N PRO A 168 1.00 -11.69 -12.46
CA PRO A 168 -0.12 -12.36 -11.82
C PRO A 168 -1.07 -11.36 -11.14
N ILE A 169 -2.34 -11.77 -11.03
CA ILE A 169 -3.36 -11.11 -10.21
C ILE A 169 -3.48 -11.90 -8.90
N ILE A 170 -3.44 -11.20 -7.78
CA ILE A 170 -3.55 -11.77 -6.43
C ILE A 170 -4.81 -11.20 -5.79
N PRO A 171 -5.85 -12.02 -5.58
CA PRO A 171 -7.08 -11.57 -4.97
C PRO A 171 -6.95 -11.49 -3.44
N PHE A 172 -7.56 -10.45 -2.87
CA PHE A 172 -7.85 -10.28 -1.45
C PHE A 172 -9.35 -10.19 -1.24
N HIS A 173 -9.78 -10.57 -0.07
CA HIS A 173 -11.13 -10.37 0.43
C HIS A 173 -11.07 -9.58 1.74
N ILE A 174 -11.90 -8.52 1.85
CA ILE A 174 -12.03 -7.67 3.04
C ILE A 174 -13.47 -7.73 3.52
#